data_bce26d4bf3863d5bea4ee674bb675be8
#
_entry.id   bce26d4bf3863d5bea4ee674bb675be8
#
_cell.length_a   1.000
_cell.length_b   1.000
_cell.length_c   1.000
_cell.angle_alpha   90.00
_cell.angle_beta   90.00
_cell.angle_gamma   90.00
#
_symmetry.space_group_name_H-M   'P 1'
#
loop_
_entity.id
_entity.type
_entity.pdbx_description
1 polymer ?
#
loop_
_entity_poly.entity_id
_entity_poly.type
_entity_poly.pdbx_seq_one_letter_code
_entity_poly.pdbx_strand_id
1 'polypeptide(L)'
;PLDLSGTNGRTLADNGNEVKASDRAFHEWYRFVLSYPPHLVREYFGRFSLSPGDTVLDPFCGTGTTLVEAKLHHLRAVGVEANPFPHFASTVKTDWRIDPAELVSKALQIAEDTHQTLREHGIDDDSVYNGDTSRLSALSPEGTKALIKDSISPVPLHKTLVLRDR
;
A
#
# COMPACT_ATOMS: atom_id res chain seq x y z
N PRO A 1 22.65 23.22 -21.32
CA PRO A 1 21.24 23.57 -21.25
C PRO A 1 20.45 22.42 -21.85
N LEU A 2 19.63 21.77 -21.02
CA LEU A 2 18.73 20.71 -21.48
C LEU A 2 17.66 21.36 -22.34
N ASP A 3 17.60 20.97 -23.60
CA ASP A 3 16.53 21.37 -24.51
C ASP A 3 15.24 20.64 -24.12
N LEU A 4 14.29 21.34 -23.50
CA LEU A 4 12.99 20.84 -23.11
C LEU A 4 11.92 21.05 -24.20
N SER A 5 12.28 21.46 -25.43
CA SER A 5 11.35 21.82 -26.52
C SER A 5 10.76 20.60 -27.27
N GLY A 6 11.14 19.37 -26.93
CA GLY A 6 10.65 18.12 -27.55
C GLY A 6 9.30 17.63 -27.04
N THR A 7 8.43 18.46 -26.47
CA THR A 7 7.06 18.06 -26.13
C THR A 7 6.18 18.13 -27.38
N ASN A 8 6.16 17.05 -28.18
CA ASN A 8 5.03 16.77 -29.04
C ASN A 8 3.75 16.76 -28.17
N GLY A 9 2.83 17.69 -28.51
CA GLY A 9 1.62 18.02 -27.74
C GLY A 9 0.66 16.87 -27.41
N ARG A 10 1.11 15.94 -26.58
CA ARG A 10 0.22 15.08 -25.79
C ARG A 10 -0.15 15.87 -24.55
N THR A 11 -1.33 16.45 -24.58
CA THR A 11 -1.97 17.02 -23.42
C THR A 11 -1.98 15.97 -22.30
N LEU A 12 -1.48 16.36 -21.13
CA LEU A 12 -1.59 15.63 -19.84
C LEU A 12 -3.06 15.29 -19.45
N ALA A 13 -4.01 15.62 -20.32
CA ALA A 13 -5.44 15.53 -20.09
C ALA A 13 -6.04 14.13 -20.25
N ASP A 14 -5.35 13.16 -20.86
CA ASP A 14 -6.05 11.95 -21.31
C ASP A 14 -5.85 10.70 -20.46
N ASN A 15 -5.00 10.70 -19.41
CA ASN A 15 -4.93 9.58 -18.45
C ASN A 15 -4.42 10.02 -17.07
N GLY A 16 -4.75 11.18 -16.64
CA GLY A 16 -4.65 11.75 -15.31
C GLY A 16 -3.85 10.99 -14.24
N ASN A 17 -4.31 11.04 -13.03
CA ASN A 17 -3.71 10.41 -11.85
C ASN A 17 -4.28 9.00 -11.59
N GLU A 18 -4.81 8.31 -12.61
CA GLU A 18 -5.41 6.99 -12.41
C GLU A 18 -4.40 5.85 -12.57
N VAL A 19 -4.42 4.92 -11.62
CA VAL A 19 -3.70 3.65 -11.73
C VAL A 19 -4.47 2.76 -12.71
N LYS A 20 -3.83 2.36 -13.81
CA LYS A 20 -4.44 1.46 -14.79
C LYS A 20 -4.69 0.08 -14.19
N ALA A 21 -5.70 -0.64 -14.70
CA ALA A 21 -6.02 -1.98 -14.22
C ALA A 21 -4.82 -2.94 -14.28
N SER A 22 -3.94 -2.82 -15.29
CA SER A 22 -2.70 -3.59 -15.41
C SER A 22 -1.69 -3.33 -14.29
N ASP A 23 -1.76 -2.19 -13.63
CA ASP A 23 -0.78 -1.77 -12.63
C ASP A 23 -1.23 -2.11 -11.20
N ARG A 24 -2.47 -2.57 -11.02
CA ARG A 24 -3.09 -2.80 -9.70
C ARG A 24 -2.37 -3.85 -8.87
N ALA A 25 -1.83 -4.88 -9.49
CA ALA A 25 -1.24 -6.04 -8.81
C ALA A 25 -0.21 -5.68 -7.70
N PHE A 26 0.54 -4.59 -7.87
CA PHE A 26 1.50 -4.11 -6.87
C PHE A 26 1.09 -2.75 -6.27
N HIS A 27 0.54 -1.85 -7.09
CA HIS A 27 0.34 -0.48 -6.68
C HIS A 27 -0.91 -0.28 -5.82
N GLU A 28 -1.86 -1.24 -5.82
CA GLU A 28 -3.04 -1.19 -4.95
C GLU A 28 -2.85 -1.88 -3.59
N TRP A 29 -1.76 -2.58 -3.34
CA TRP A 29 -1.52 -3.20 -2.01
C TRP A 29 -1.59 -2.18 -0.89
N TYR A 30 -1.01 -1.04 -1.09
CA TYR A 30 -1.21 0.13 -0.26
C TYR A 30 -1.09 1.38 -1.13
N ARG A 31 -2.16 2.14 -1.20
CA ARG A 31 -2.25 3.36 -1.99
C ARG A 31 -2.28 4.58 -1.07
N PHE A 32 -1.25 5.41 -1.18
CA PHE A 32 -1.23 6.70 -0.49
C PHE A 32 -1.85 7.77 -1.39
N VAL A 33 -2.61 8.71 -0.78
CA VAL A 33 -3.37 9.73 -1.52
C VAL A 33 -2.49 10.59 -2.45
N LEU A 34 -1.22 10.76 -2.09
CA LEU A 34 -0.25 11.57 -2.83
C LEU A 34 0.65 10.75 -3.77
N SER A 35 0.32 9.50 -4.05
CA SER A 35 1.11 8.69 -4.98
C SER A 35 0.89 9.11 -6.42
N TYR A 36 1.97 9.29 -7.18
CA TYR A 36 1.91 9.47 -8.61
C TYR A 36 1.69 8.13 -9.35
N PRO A 37 1.10 8.16 -10.56
CA PRO A 37 0.77 6.93 -11.27
C PRO A 37 2.01 6.24 -11.86
N PRO A 38 2.04 4.90 -11.92
CA PRO A 38 3.16 4.12 -12.43
C PRO A 38 3.57 4.44 -13.86
N HIS A 39 2.61 4.72 -14.73
CA HIS A 39 2.89 5.05 -16.13
C HIS A 39 3.76 6.30 -16.29
N LEU A 40 3.66 7.26 -15.36
CA LEU A 40 4.51 8.45 -15.36
C LEU A 40 5.98 8.06 -15.15
N VAL A 41 6.26 7.15 -14.24
CA VAL A 41 7.61 6.63 -13.99
C VAL A 41 8.16 5.97 -15.26
N ARG A 42 7.37 5.10 -15.89
CA ARG A 42 7.75 4.43 -17.16
C ARG A 42 8.03 5.42 -18.28
N GLU A 43 7.25 6.50 -18.39
CA GLU A 43 7.49 7.56 -19.36
C GLU A 43 8.87 8.20 -19.14
N TYR A 44 9.23 8.51 -17.90
CA TYR A 44 10.55 9.05 -17.58
C TYR A 44 11.68 8.05 -17.82
N PHE A 45 11.49 6.77 -17.55
CA PHE A 45 12.47 5.74 -17.91
C PHE A 45 12.75 5.76 -19.43
N GLY A 46 11.70 5.87 -20.23
CA GLY A 46 11.85 6.02 -21.69
C GLY A 46 12.54 7.32 -22.10
N ARG A 47 12.17 8.47 -21.50
CA ARG A 47 12.79 9.77 -21.79
C ARG A 47 14.28 9.80 -21.47
N PHE A 48 14.70 9.13 -20.41
CA PHE A 48 16.11 9.01 -20.03
C PHE A 48 16.82 7.84 -20.71
N SER A 49 16.13 7.09 -21.57
CA SER A 49 16.66 5.94 -22.30
C SER A 49 17.31 4.91 -21.38
N LEU A 50 16.70 4.66 -20.21
CA LEU A 50 17.22 3.71 -19.25
C LEU A 50 17.16 2.28 -19.79
N SER A 51 18.20 1.51 -19.50
CA SER A 51 18.38 0.12 -19.91
C SER A 51 18.49 -0.82 -18.71
N PRO A 52 18.16 -2.11 -18.84
CA PRO A 52 18.33 -3.09 -17.78
C PRO A 52 19.71 -3.02 -17.12
N GLY A 53 19.73 -2.91 -15.79
CA GLY A 53 20.97 -2.76 -15.01
C GLY A 53 21.34 -1.32 -14.67
N ASP A 54 20.71 -0.31 -15.28
CA ASP A 54 20.86 1.07 -14.84
C ASP A 54 20.29 1.27 -13.43
N THR A 55 20.70 2.37 -12.78
CA THR A 55 20.29 2.65 -11.40
C THR A 55 19.46 3.93 -11.33
N VAL A 56 18.30 3.84 -10.69
CA VAL A 56 17.41 4.96 -10.39
C VAL A 56 17.52 5.32 -8.92
N LEU A 57 17.63 6.59 -8.62
CA LEU A 57 17.53 7.13 -7.27
C LEU A 57 16.21 7.88 -7.10
N ASP A 58 15.42 7.49 -6.11
CA ASP A 58 14.23 8.23 -5.66
C ASP A 58 14.45 8.71 -4.22
N PRO A 59 14.79 9.99 -4.01
CA PRO A 59 15.08 10.51 -2.69
C PRO A 59 13.85 10.72 -1.80
N PHE A 60 12.64 10.53 -2.34
CA PHE A 60 11.35 10.67 -1.64
C PHE A 60 10.39 9.57 -2.09
N CYS A 61 10.83 8.30 -1.97
CA CYS A 61 10.16 7.18 -2.65
C CYS A 61 8.77 6.86 -2.10
N GLY A 62 8.37 7.40 -0.96
CA GLY A 62 7.06 7.15 -0.37
C GLY A 62 6.76 5.65 -0.28
N THR A 63 5.62 5.24 -0.83
CA THR A 63 5.20 3.84 -0.87
C THR A 63 5.81 3.02 -2.01
N GLY A 64 6.83 3.56 -2.69
CA GLY A 64 7.73 2.84 -3.58
C GLY A 64 7.28 2.68 -5.03
N THR A 65 6.51 3.60 -5.59
CA THR A 65 6.08 3.51 -7.01
C THR A 65 7.27 3.40 -7.94
N THR A 66 8.27 4.29 -7.82
CA THR A 66 9.50 4.23 -8.62
C THR A 66 10.26 2.91 -8.43
N LEU A 67 10.34 2.42 -7.18
CA LEU A 67 11.10 1.20 -6.87
C LEU A 67 10.45 -0.05 -7.48
N VAL A 68 9.12 -0.13 -7.43
CA VAL A 68 8.35 -1.22 -8.05
C VAL A 68 8.53 -1.19 -9.57
N GLU A 69 8.36 -0.02 -10.20
CA GLU A 69 8.53 0.12 -11.63
C GLU A 69 9.97 -0.19 -12.09
N ALA A 70 10.97 0.28 -11.36
CA ALA A 70 12.36 -0.05 -11.65
C ALA A 70 12.58 -1.57 -11.63
N LYS A 71 12.06 -2.26 -10.60
CA LYS A 71 12.17 -3.71 -10.49
C LYS A 71 11.46 -4.45 -11.62
N LEU A 72 10.27 -4.01 -12.02
CA LEU A 72 9.52 -4.57 -13.16
C LEU A 72 10.26 -4.40 -14.49
N HIS A 73 11.07 -3.36 -14.62
CA HIS A 73 11.85 -3.05 -15.83
C HIS A 73 13.32 -3.50 -15.74
N HIS A 74 13.67 -4.36 -14.78
CA HIS A 74 15.00 -4.87 -14.56
C HIS A 74 16.07 -3.79 -14.30
N LEU A 75 15.64 -2.64 -13.77
CA LEU A 75 16.53 -1.57 -13.29
C LEU A 75 16.88 -1.80 -11.82
N ARG A 76 18.00 -1.27 -11.39
CA ARG A 76 18.33 -1.14 -9.97
C ARG A 76 17.68 0.13 -9.44
N ALA A 77 17.24 0.10 -8.17
CA ALA A 77 16.67 1.28 -7.53
C ALA A 77 17.22 1.47 -6.12
N VAL A 78 17.40 2.73 -5.76
CA VAL A 78 17.65 3.16 -4.39
C VAL A 78 16.55 4.15 -4.02
N GLY A 79 15.80 3.85 -2.97
CA GLY A 79 14.76 4.73 -2.42
C GLY A 79 15.17 5.27 -1.05
N VAL A 80 14.84 6.51 -0.78
CA VAL A 80 14.98 7.13 0.54
C VAL A 80 13.59 7.56 0.99
N GLU A 81 13.20 7.17 2.22
CA GLU A 81 11.94 7.53 2.83
C GLU A 81 12.13 7.71 4.34
N ALA A 82 11.78 8.90 4.84
CA ALA A 82 11.96 9.25 6.24
C ALA A 82 10.82 8.74 7.14
N ASN A 83 9.61 8.56 6.58
CA ASN A 83 8.47 8.08 7.34
C ASN A 83 8.51 6.56 7.42
N PRO A 84 8.51 5.95 8.62
CA PRO A 84 8.61 4.50 8.80
C PRO A 84 7.51 3.71 8.09
N PHE A 85 6.29 4.25 7.98
CA PHE A 85 5.17 3.51 7.42
C PHE A 85 5.25 3.40 5.88
N PRO A 86 5.43 4.47 5.09
CA PRO A 86 5.70 4.34 3.66
C PRO A 86 6.99 3.56 3.36
N HIS A 87 8.03 3.71 4.17
CA HIS A 87 9.25 2.89 4.06
C HIS A 87 8.93 1.40 4.19
N PHE A 88 8.15 0.99 5.20
CA PHE A 88 7.69 -0.39 5.34
C PHE A 88 6.90 -0.85 4.10
N ALA A 89 5.95 -0.05 3.63
CA ALA A 89 5.14 -0.37 2.47
C ALA A 89 5.99 -0.55 1.20
N SER A 90 6.98 0.31 0.97
CA SER A 90 7.89 0.20 -0.18
C SER A 90 8.77 -1.05 -0.10
N THR A 91 9.24 -1.40 1.10
CA THR A 91 10.03 -2.61 1.34
C THR A 91 9.22 -3.86 1.03
N VAL A 92 7.98 -3.95 1.55
CA VAL A 92 7.09 -5.10 1.29
C VAL A 92 6.77 -5.24 -0.20
N LYS A 93 6.43 -4.14 -0.87
CA LYS A 93 6.12 -4.15 -2.31
C LYS A 93 7.28 -4.59 -3.19
N THR A 94 8.50 -4.42 -2.73
CA THR A 94 9.71 -4.76 -3.49
C THR A 94 10.37 -6.08 -3.05
N ASP A 95 9.89 -6.73 -2.00
CA ASP A 95 10.36 -8.07 -1.63
C ASP A 95 9.56 -9.17 -2.34
N TRP A 96 10.12 -9.73 -3.41
CA TRP A 96 9.50 -10.78 -4.21
C TRP A 96 10.07 -12.17 -3.94
N ARG A 97 10.73 -12.37 -2.81
CA ARG A 97 11.31 -13.67 -2.40
C ARG A 97 10.30 -14.55 -1.66
N ILE A 98 9.09 -14.07 -1.47
CA ILE A 98 8.02 -14.77 -0.76
C ILE A 98 7.41 -15.82 -1.67
N ASP A 99 7.19 -17.03 -1.15
CA ASP A 99 6.41 -18.06 -1.84
C ASP A 99 4.93 -17.64 -1.91
N PRO A 100 4.37 -17.47 -3.11
CA PRO A 100 2.97 -17.04 -3.25
C PRO A 100 1.96 -18.02 -2.66
N ALA A 101 2.24 -19.33 -2.71
CA ALA A 101 1.33 -20.34 -2.18
C ALA A 101 1.32 -20.31 -0.65
N GLU A 102 2.49 -20.15 -0.02
CA GLU A 102 2.61 -19.98 1.42
C GLU A 102 1.92 -18.69 1.88
N LEU A 103 2.13 -17.59 1.16
CA LEU A 103 1.47 -16.30 1.46
C LEU A 103 -0.06 -16.43 1.44
N VAL A 104 -0.61 -17.03 0.38
CA VAL A 104 -2.06 -17.24 0.26
C VAL A 104 -2.57 -18.15 1.39
N SER A 105 -1.88 -19.26 1.68
CA SER A 105 -2.26 -20.18 2.75
C SER A 105 -2.30 -19.47 4.10
N LYS A 106 -1.28 -18.68 4.42
CA LYS A 106 -1.22 -17.91 5.68
C LYS A 106 -2.31 -16.83 5.75
N ALA A 107 -2.56 -16.13 4.65
CA ALA A 107 -3.62 -15.12 4.59
C ALA A 107 -5.01 -15.73 4.84
N LEU A 108 -5.30 -16.87 4.23
CA LEU A 108 -6.57 -17.59 4.44
C LEU A 108 -6.70 -18.09 5.89
N GLN A 109 -5.62 -18.62 6.47
CA GLN A 109 -5.61 -19.03 7.88
C GLN A 109 -5.90 -17.86 8.81
N ILE A 110 -5.19 -16.73 8.63
CA ILE A 110 -5.41 -15.52 9.44
C ILE A 110 -6.85 -15.02 9.30
N ALA A 111 -7.39 -15.02 8.09
CA ALA A 111 -8.77 -14.62 7.85
C ALA A 111 -9.77 -15.51 8.60
N GLU A 112 -9.63 -16.85 8.50
CA GLU A 112 -10.53 -17.78 9.19
C GLU A 112 -10.43 -17.67 10.70
N ASP A 113 -9.21 -17.63 11.26
CA ASP A 113 -9.00 -17.48 12.70
C ASP A 113 -9.58 -16.15 13.22
N THR A 114 -9.48 -15.09 12.42
CA THR A 114 -10.07 -13.79 12.73
C THR A 114 -11.59 -13.86 12.74
N HIS A 115 -12.19 -14.42 11.68
CA HIS A 115 -13.64 -14.58 11.58
C HIS A 115 -14.21 -15.46 12.68
N GLN A 116 -13.50 -16.55 13.04
CA GLN A 116 -13.93 -17.40 14.15
C GLN A 116 -13.96 -16.62 15.45
N THR A 117 -12.89 -15.89 15.77
CA THR A 117 -12.82 -15.08 16.99
C THR A 117 -13.91 -13.99 17.02
N LEU A 118 -14.17 -13.32 15.90
CA LEU A 118 -15.22 -12.32 15.82
C LEU A 118 -16.61 -12.93 16.06
N ARG A 119 -16.89 -14.11 15.49
CA ARG A 119 -18.15 -14.85 15.73
C ARG A 119 -18.30 -15.23 17.22
N GLU A 120 -17.22 -15.67 17.87
CA GLU A 120 -17.21 -15.95 19.31
C GLU A 120 -17.51 -14.71 20.18
N HIS A 121 -17.14 -13.53 19.67
CA HIS A 121 -17.48 -12.23 20.27
C HIS A 121 -18.87 -11.71 19.87
N GLY A 122 -19.64 -12.49 19.11
CA GLY A 122 -20.98 -12.12 18.62
C GLY A 122 -20.96 -11.07 17.51
N ILE A 123 -19.85 -10.95 16.79
CA ILE A 123 -19.69 -10.01 15.67
C ILE A 123 -19.71 -10.79 14.36
N ASP A 124 -20.65 -10.43 13.49
CA ASP A 124 -20.80 -10.95 12.14
C ASP A 124 -20.71 -9.78 11.13
N ASP A 125 -20.20 -10.05 9.94
CA ASP A 125 -20.11 -9.03 8.88
C ASP A 125 -21.47 -8.73 8.25
N ASP A 126 -22.40 -9.69 8.31
CA ASP A 126 -23.73 -9.59 7.70
C ASP A 126 -24.79 -8.99 8.65
N SER A 127 -24.42 -8.68 9.90
CA SER A 127 -25.36 -8.17 10.90
C SER A 127 -24.83 -6.95 11.65
N VAL A 128 -25.76 -6.11 12.10
CA VAL A 128 -25.42 -4.97 12.97
C VAL A 128 -25.15 -5.52 14.38
N TYR A 129 -23.99 -5.22 14.92
CA TYR A 129 -23.67 -5.57 16.30
C TYR A 129 -24.53 -4.75 17.29
N ASN A 130 -25.37 -5.44 18.06
CA ASN A 130 -26.27 -4.86 19.07
C ASN A 130 -25.80 -5.17 20.50
N GLY A 131 -24.61 -5.71 20.68
CA GLY A 131 -24.06 -6.05 22.00
C GLY A 131 -23.43 -4.86 22.73
N ASP A 132 -22.96 -5.13 23.93
CA ASP A 132 -22.29 -4.14 24.77
C ASP A 132 -20.89 -3.81 24.24
N THR A 133 -20.71 -2.60 23.72
CA THR A 133 -19.45 -2.12 23.16
C THR A 133 -18.33 -1.97 24.20
N SER A 134 -18.65 -1.94 25.50
CA SER A 134 -17.63 -1.88 26.58
C SER A 134 -16.79 -3.16 26.69
N ARG A 135 -17.28 -4.25 26.12
CA ARG A 135 -16.57 -5.56 26.09
C ARG A 135 -15.63 -5.70 24.88
N LEU A 136 -15.70 -4.80 23.95
CA LEU A 136 -14.85 -4.83 22.75
C LEU A 136 -13.43 -4.38 23.09
N SER A 137 -12.43 -4.94 22.39
CA SER A 137 -11.04 -4.52 22.52
C SER A 137 -10.90 -3.05 22.13
N ALA A 138 -10.10 -2.32 22.90
CA ALA A 138 -9.78 -0.92 22.68
C ALA A 138 -8.26 -0.74 22.61
N LEU A 139 -7.81 0.40 22.08
CA LEU A 139 -6.42 0.78 22.11
C LEU A 139 -5.98 1.12 23.54
N SER A 140 -4.67 1.01 23.79
CA SER A 140 -4.08 1.56 25.00
C SER A 140 -4.31 3.08 25.08
N PRO A 141 -4.20 3.70 26.27
CA PRO A 141 -4.31 5.15 26.39
C PRO A 141 -3.35 5.92 25.48
N GLU A 142 -2.14 5.40 25.26
CA GLU A 142 -1.13 5.96 24.37
C GLU A 142 -1.58 5.82 22.90
N GLY A 143 -2.06 4.64 22.51
CA GLY A 143 -2.59 4.38 21.16
C GLY A 143 -3.79 5.26 20.84
N THR A 144 -4.67 5.47 21.82
CA THR A 144 -5.84 6.36 21.67
C THR A 144 -5.43 7.82 21.42
N LYS A 145 -4.36 8.29 22.06
CA LYS A 145 -3.85 9.66 21.83
C LYS A 145 -3.30 9.87 20.43
N ALA A 146 -2.87 8.81 19.75
CA ALA A 146 -2.36 8.89 18.39
C ALA A 146 -3.47 9.00 17.33
N LEU A 147 -4.73 8.66 17.69
CA LEU A 147 -5.87 8.78 16.80
C LEU A 147 -6.55 10.15 16.91
N ILE A 148 -7.11 10.59 15.78
CA ILE A 148 -8.06 11.71 15.81
C ILE A 148 -9.30 11.23 16.57
N LYS A 149 -9.77 12.04 17.51
CA LYS A 149 -10.94 11.73 18.31
C LYS A 149 -12.12 11.30 17.41
N ASP A 150 -12.77 10.21 17.77
CA ASP A 150 -13.92 9.64 17.08
C ASP A 150 -13.67 9.25 15.60
N SER A 151 -12.39 9.04 15.20
CA SER A 151 -12.03 8.66 13.83
C SER A 151 -12.38 7.22 13.48
N ILE A 152 -12.57 6.36 14.46
CA ILE A 152 -12.98 4.96 14.28
C ILE A 152 -13.97 4.57 15.38
N SER A 153 -15.08 3.94 14.98
CA SER A 153 -16.07 3.44 15.94
C SER A 153 -15.65 2.12 16.60
N PRO A 154 -16.25 1.74 17.75
CA PRO A 154 -15.78 0.59 18.55
C PRO A 154 -15.72 -0.74 17.80
N VAL A 155 -16.72 -1.07 16.99
CA VAL A 155 -16.77 -2.36 16.27
C VAL A 155 -15.69 -2.49 15.20
N PRO A 156 -15.52 -1.55 14.26
CA PRO A 156 -14.39 -1.56 13.33
C PRO A 156 -13.02 -1.57 14.02
N LEU A 157 -12.86 -0.83 15.12
CA LEU A 157 -11.63 -0.84 15.89
C LEU A 157 -11.35 -2.24 16.45
N HIS A 158 -12.35 -2.87 17.07
CA HIS A 158 -12.22 -4.22 17.60
C HIS A 158 -11.86 -5.24 16.51
N LYS A 159 -12.54 -5.21 15.36
CA LYS A 159 -12.21 -6.07 14.21
C LYS A 159 -10.74 -5.90 13.78
N THR A 160 -10.27 -4.66 13.72
CA THR A 160 -8.88 -4.36 13.37
C THR A 160 -7.88 -4.90 14.41
N LEU A 161 -8.20 -4.78 15.69
CA LEU A 161 -7.34 -5.27 16.77
C LEU A 161 -7.29 -6.81 16.79
N VAL A 162 -8.43 -7.48 16.59
CA VAL A 162 -8.47 -8.95 16.47
C VAL A 162 -7.63 -9.43 15.30
N LEU A 163 -7.73 -8.79 14.14
CA LEU A 163 -6.91 -9.11 12.95
C LEU A 163 -5.42 -8.88 13.21
N ARG A 164 -5.05 -7.77 13.84
CA ARG A 164 -3.65 -7.43 14.14
C ARG A 164 -2.97 -8.47 15.03
N ASP A 165 -3.71 -9.06 15.94
CA ASP A 165 -3.19 -9.96 16.98
C ASP A 165 -3.11 -11.43 16.49
N ARG A 166 -3.32 -11.68 15.16
CA ARG A 166 -3.14 -12.96 14.46
C ARG A 166 -1.86 -12.98 13.63
#